data_2c4d3bf58da5dd9a4708b013d5d8b572
#
_entry.id   2c4d3bf58da5dd9a4708b013d5d8b572
#
_cell.length_a   1.000
_cell.length_b   1.000
_cell.length_c   1.000
_cell.angle_alpha   90.00
_cell.angle_beta   90.00
_cell.angle_gamma   90.00
#
_symmetry.space_group_name_H-M   'P 1'
#
loop_
_entity.id
_entity.type
_entity.pdbx_description
1 polymer ?
#
loop_
_entity_poly.entity_id
_entity_poly.type
_entity_poly.pdbx_seq_one_letter_code
_entity_poly.pdbx_strand_id
1 'polypeptide(L)'
;MLRSILAIIVSYIVMMLFFSLAFAALYAGLGVERVFQSDSYEISTLWLVLSIVGSFLVALFAGWLCAAISKSFRVGQVFALIVLAGSAIMCVSSLYRESEGPHVRAGEVGFFDAMERGVSPRWLHFVNPVLTAAGALAGARMKRRGNA
;
A
#
# COMPACT_ATOMS: atom_id res chain seq x y z
N MET A 1 21.66 17.51 -2.27
CA MET A 1 20.62 17.13 -3.25
C MET A 1 20.62 15.64 -3.59
N LEU A 2 21.73 15.05 -4.01
CA LEU A 2 21.83 13.62 -4.35
C LEU A 2 21.31 12.67 -3.25
N ARG A 3 21.70 12.92 -1.99
CA ARG A 3 21.25 12.13 -0.83
C ARG A 3 19.73 12.15 -0.63
N SER A 4 19.08 13.28 -0.88
CA SER A 4 17.61 13.40 -0.75
C SER A 4 16.89 12.60 -1.84
N ILE A 5 17.39 12.64 -3.06
CA ILE A 5 16.86 11.87 -4.19
C ILE A 5 17.04 10.37 -3.93
N LEU A 6 18.24 9.94 -3.53
CA LEU A 6 18.50 8.56 -3.17
C LEU A 6 17.61 8.07 -2.01
N ALA A 7 17.39 8.91 -0.99
CA ALA A 7 16.50 8.57 0.11
C ALA A 7 15.07 8.29 -0.36
N ILE A 8 14.53 9.11 -1.26
CA ILE A 8 13.19 8.93 -1.83
C ILE A 8 13.14 7.64 -2.65
N ILE A 9 14.09 7.44 -3.57
CA ILE A 9 14.11 6.27 -4.45
C ILE A 9 14.24 4.97 -3.66
N VAL A 10 15.21 4.90 -2.75
CA VAL A 10 15.45 3.70 -1.92
C VAL A 10 14.22 3.41 -1.05
N SER A 11 13.65 4.44 -0.39
CA SER A 11 12.47 4.22 0.45
C SER A 11 11.24 3.79 -0.35
N TYR A 12 11.09 4.28 -1.58
CA TYR A 12 10.00 3.86 -2.46
C TYR A 12 10.18 2.40 -2.90
N ILE A 13 11.39 2.00 -3.33
CA ILE A 13 11.70 0.61 -3.69
C ILE A 13 11.47 -0.32 -2.49
N VAL A 14 11.99 0.04 -1.32
CA VAL A 14 11.80 -0.74 -0.09
C VAL A 14 10.32 -0.84 0.26
N MET A 15 9.56 0.24 0.14
CA MET A 15 8.11 0.24 0.36
C MET A 15 7.39 -0.74 -0.56
N MET A 16 7.72 -0.75 -1.86
CA MET A 16 7.11 -1.66 -2.84
C MET A 16 7.46 -3.12 -2.56
N LEU A 17 8.72 -3.41 -2.22
CA LEU A 17 9.17 -4.76 -1.87
C LEU A 17 8.48 -5.26 -0.59
N PHE A 18 8.45 -4.45 0.47
CA PHE A 18 7.78 -4.81 1.72
C PHE A 18 6.28 -5.01 1.53
N PHE A 19 5.64 -4.14 0.75
CA PHE A 19 4.25 -4.27 0.40
C PHE A 19 4.00 -5.62 -0.30
N SER A 20 4.73 -5.90 -1.38
CA SER A 20 4.56 -7.15 -2.14
C SER A 20 4.82 -8.39 -1.29
N LEU A 21 5.89 -8.42 -0.50
CA LEU A 21 6.23 -9.54 0.36
C LEU A 21 5.22 -9.75 1.49
N ALA A 22 4.81 -8.66 2.17
CA ALA A 22 3.85 -8.73 3.27
C ALA A 22 2.48 -9.23 2.78
N PHE A 23 2.00 -8.71 1.65
CA PHE A 23 0.72 -9.12 1.10
C PHE A 23 0.76 -10.52 0.49
N ALA A 24 1.87 -10.92 -0.15
CA ALA A 24 2.04 -12.30 -0.61
C ALA A 24 2.07 -13.29 0.56
N ALA A 25 2.77 -12.97 1.64
CA ALA A 25 2.81 -13.80 2.84
C ALA A 25 1.43 -13.89 3.53
N LEU A 26 0.70 -12.77 3.63
CA LEU A 26 -0.67 -12.75 4.14
C LEU A 26 -1.61 -13.60 3.27
N TYR A 27 -1.51 -13.48 1.96
CA TYR A 27 -2.31 -14.27 1.02
C TYR A 27 -2.02 -15.76 1.16
N ALA A 28 -0.74 -16.15 1.21
CA ALA A 28 -0.33 -17.55 1.39
C ALA A 28 -0.78 -18.12 2.74
N GLY A 29 -0.77 -17.29 3.80
CA GLY A 29 -1.17 -17.72 5.14
C GLY A 29 -2.69 -17.82 5.35
N LEU A 30 -3.46 -16.95 4.70
CA LEU A 30 -4.92 -16.92 4.84
C LEU A 30 -5.63 -17.86 3.87
N GLY A 31 -5.05 -18.06 2.69
CA GLY A 31 -5.68 -18.78 1.58
C GLY A 31 -6.80 -17.96 0.91
N VAL A 32 -7.14 -18.37 -0.30
CA VAL A 32 -8.09 -17.68 -1.18
C VAL A 32 -9.49 -17.53 -0.56
N GLU A 33 -9.93 -18.52 0.22
CA GLU A 33 -11.25 -18.54 0.85
C GLU A 33 -11.45 -17.50 1.96
N ARG A 34 -10.36 -17.03 2.56
CA ARG A 34 -10.43 -15.97 3.59
C ARG A 34 -10.12 -14.58 3.02
N VAL A 35 -9.49 -14.53 1.87
CA VAL A 35 -9.18 -13.27 1.17
C VAL A 35 -10.40 -12.74 0.44
N PHE A 36 -11.18 -13.63 -0.19
CA PHE A 36 -12.38 -13.30 -0.95
C PHE A 36 -13.65 -13.80 -0.27
N GLN A 37 -14.78 -13.22 -0.66
CA GLN A 37 -16.10 -13.77 -0.35
C GLN A 37 -16.35 -15.04 -1.18
N SER A 38 -17.26 -15.89 -0.70
CA SER A 38 -17.58 -17.16 -1.38
C SER A 38 -17.98 -16.92 -2.85
N ASP A 39 -17.33 -17.61 -3.76
CA ASP A 39 -17.60 -17.60 -5.21
C ASP A 39 -17.50 -16.23 -5.91
N SER A 40 -16.87 -15.24 -5.25
CA SER A 40 -16.72 -13.89 -5.77
C SER A 40 -15.27 -13.42 -5.72
N TYR A 41 -14.92 -12.40 -6.53
CA TYR A 41 -13.68 -11.63 -6.42
C TYR A 41 -13.79 -10.45 -5.45
N GLU A 42 -14.93 -10.27 -4.77
CA GLU A 42 -15.05 -9.27 -3.73
C GLU A 42 -14.17 -9.61 -2.53
N ILE A 43 -13.39 -8.64 -2.07
CA ILE A 43 -12.50 -8.85 -0.93
C ILE A 43 -13.29 -9.03 0.37
N SER A 44 -12.83 -9.94 1.22
CA SER A 44 -13.42 -10.16 2.54
C SER A 44 -13.14 -8.97 3.47
N THR A 45 -13.99 -8.79 4.48
CA THR A 45 -13.78 -7.79 5.53
C THR A 45 -12.45 -8.00 6.26
N LEU A 46 -12.04 -9.24 6.48
CA LEU A 46 -10.77 -9.58 7.11
C LEU A 46 -9.60 -9.07 6.27
N TRP A 47 -9.59 -9.37 4.97
CA TRP A 47 -8.57 -8.90 4.04
C TRP A 47 -8.53 -7.39 3.95
N LEU A 48 -9.70 -6.75 3.94
CA LEU A 48 -9.82 -5.30 3.91
C LEU A 48 -9.16 -4.64 5.13
N VAL A 49 -9.43 -5.14 6.33
CA VAL A 49 -8.83 -4.62 7.58
C VAL A 49 -7.32 -4.84 7.57
N LEU A 50 -6.85 -6.03 7.21
CA LEU A 50 -5.43 -6.35 7.13
C LEU A 50 -4.71 -5.49 6.08
N SER A 51 -5.36 -5.22 4.95
CA SER A 51 -4.83 -4.36 3.89
C SER A 51 -4.68 -2.92 4.35
N ILE A 52 -5.67 -2.37 5.05
CA ILE A 52 -5.62 -1.02 5.60
C ILE A 52 -4.48 -0.88 6.62
N VAL A 53 -4.43 -1.78 7.60
CA VAL A 53 -3.41 -1.77 8.64
C VAL A 53 -2.02 -2.03 8.04
N GLY A 54 -1.89 -3.02 7.17
CA GLY A 54 -0.63 -3.37 6.51
C GLY A 54 -0.09 -2.22 5.67
N SER A 55 -0.94 -1.60 4.84
CA SER A 55 -0.55 -0.44 4.02
C SER A 55 -0.07 0.74 4.86
N PHE A 56 -0.76 1.02 5.97
CA PHE A 56 -0.35 2.08 6.90
C PHE A 56 1.01 1.80 7.54
N LEU A 57 1.23 0.56 8.03
CA LEU A 57 2.50 0.17 8.67
C LEU A 57 3.68 0.19 7.69
N VAL A 58 3.49 -0.32 6.47
CA VAL A 58 4.52 -0.28 5.43
C VAL A 58 4.86 1.15 5.05
N ALA A 59 3.87 2.02 4.88
CA ALA A 59 4.08 3.43 4.58
C ALA A 59 4.76 4.18 5.74
N LEU A 60 4.40 3.86 6.98
CA LEU A 60 5.04 4.42 8.19
C LEU A 60 6.52 4.05 8.23
N PHE A 61 6.86 2.79 8.00
CA PHE A 61 8.24 2.33 7.95
C PHE A 61 9.02 3.03 6.82
N ALA A 62 8.45 3.11 5.62
CA ALA A 62 9.08 3.76 4.47
C ALA A 62 9.32 5.27 4.70
N GLY A 63 8.38 5.96 5.31
CA GLY A 63 8.52 7.37 5.68
C GLY A 63 9.61 7.59 6.74
N TRP A 64 9.67 6.73 7.75
CA TRP A 64 10.73 6.72 8.73
C TRP A 64 12.10 6.48 8.07
N LEU A 65 12.21 5.49 7.19
CA LEU A 65 13.44 5.17 6.44
C LEU A 65 13.89 6.36 5.59
N CYS A 66 12.98 7.00 4.85
CA CYS A 66 13.27 8.16 4.04
C CYS A 66 13.87 9.31 4.87
N ALA A 67 13.26 9.62 6.01
CA ALA A 67 13.77 10.63 6.93
C ALA A 67 15.10 10.23 7.58
N ALA A 68 15.31 8.93 7.83
CA ALA A 68 16.57 8.40 8.38
C ALA A 68 17.73 8.54 7.39
N ILE A 69 17.51 8.16 6.12
CA ILE A 69 18.53 8.26 5.07
C ILE A 69 18.83 9.73 4.75
N SER A 70 17.81 10.55 4.53
CA SER A 70 17.98 11.95 4.15
C SER A 70 18.44 12.85 5.30
N LYS A 71 18.23 12.45 6.55
CA LYS A 71 18.39 13.25 7.78
C LYS A 71 17.56 14.54 7.75
N SER A 72 16.47 14.57 6.99
CA SER A 72 15.63 15.74 6.78
C SER A 72 14.14 15.40 6.81
N PHE A 73 13.40 16.04 7.72
CA PHE A 73 11.95 15.90 7.77
C PHE A 73 11.26 16.41 6.50
N ARG A 74 11.80 17.49 5.88
CA ARG A 74 11.23 18.03 4.63
C ARG A 74 11.25 17.03 3.49
N VAL A 75 12.32 16.23 3.40
CA VAL A 75 12.40 15.14 2.39
C VAL A 75 11.36 14.07 2.66
N GLY A 76 11.11 13.73 3.93
CA GLY A 76 10.01 12.83 4.31
C GLY A 76 8.62 13.37 3.95
N GLN A 77 8.40 14.69 4.03
CA GLN A 77 7.16 15.32 3.56
C GLN A 77 7.00 15.23 2.04
N VAL A 78 8.06 15.49 1.28
CA VAL A 78 8.07 15.31 -0.18
C VAL A 78 7.78 13.85 -0.54
N PHE A 79 8.40 12.90 0.17
CA PHE A 79 8.13 11.48 -0.01
C PHE A 79 6.65 11.14 0.22
N ALA A 80 6.04 11.65 1.30
CA ALA A 80 4.62 11.43 1.58
C ALA A 80 3.71 11.99 0.47
N LEU A 81 4.06 13.14 -0.13
CA LEU A 81 3.34 13.70 -1.28
C LEU A 81 3.49 12.83 -2.53
N ILE A 82 4.67 12.28 -2.78
CA ILE A 82 4.91 11.34 -3.90
C ILE A 82 4.08 10.06 -3.71
N VAL A 83 4.04 9.53 -2.49
CA VAL A 83 3.22 8.35 -2.16
C VAL A 83 1.73 8.66 -2.36
N LEU A 84 1.27 9.85 -1.94
CA LEU A 84 -0.11 10.29 -2.17
C LEU A 84 -0.45 10.35 -3.66
N ALA A 85 0.38 11.00 -4.45
CA ALA A 85 0.17 11.15 -5.88
C ALA A 85 0.20 9.79 -6.62
N GLY A 86 1.18 8.94 -6.31
CA GLY A 86 1.31 7.61 -6.90
C GLY A 86 0.13 6.71 -6.56
N SER A 87 -0.30 6.69 -5.29
CA SER A 87 -1.47 5.90 -4.88
C SER A 87 -2.79 6.46 -5.43
N ALA A 88 -2.92 7.77 -5.61
CA ALA A 88 -4.07 8.37 -6.27
C ALA A 88 -4.16 7.98 -7.75
N ILE A 89 -3.04 7.96 -8.47
CA ILE A 89 -2.99 7.51 -9.87
C ILE A 89 -3.39 6.03 -9.97
N MET A 90 -2.86 5.17 -9.09
CA MET A 90 -3.24 3.76 -9.04
C MET A 90 -4.72 3.57 -8.73
N CYS A 91 -5.28 4.39 -7.83
CA CYS A 91 -6.68 4.40 -7.49
C CYS A 91 -7.57 4.70 -8.71
N VAL A 92 -7.24 5.75 -9.45
CA VAL A 92 -7.98 6.10 -10.68
C VAL A 92 -7.91 4.96 -11.70
N SER A 93 -6.74 4.38 -11.92
CA SER A 93 -6.58 3.25 -12.85
C SER A 93 -7.38 2.01 -12.43
N SER A 94 -7.48 1.73 -11.12
CA SER A 94 -8.28 0.62 -10.59
C SER A 94 -9.78 0.82 -10.85
N LEU A 95 -10.30 2.04 -10.67
CA LEU A 95 -11.71 2.34 -10.92
C LEU A 95 -12.12 2.11 -12.39
N TYR A 96 -11.20 2.33 -13.34
CA TYR A 96 -11.46 2.02 -14.76
C TYR A 96 -11.44 0.52 -15.05
N ARG A 97 -10.63 -0.26 -14.33
CA ARG A 97 -10.52 -1.72 -14.52
C ARG A 97 -11.68 -2.50 -13.91
N GLU A 98 -12.20 -2.07 -12.75
CA GLU A 98 -13.30 -2.76 -12.05
C GLU A 98 -14.61 -2.84 -12.87
N SER A 99 -14.76 -2.04 -13.92
CA SER A 99 -15.95 -2.06 -14.77
C SER A 99 -15.95 -3.16 -15.84
N GLU A 100 -14.86 -3.90 -16.05
CA GLU A 100 -14.69 -4.79 -17.22
C GLU A 100 -14.58 -6.30 -16.92
N GLY A 101 -14.58 -6.73 -15.65
CA GLY A 101 -14.26 -8.12 -15.28
C GLY A 101 -15.44 -8.99 -14.84
N PRO A 102 -15.36 -10.33 -15.02
CA PRO A 102 -16.33 -11.25 -14.45
C PRO A 102 -16.24 -11.26 -12.93
N HIS A 103 -17.36 -11.07 -12.24
CA HIS A 103 -17.43 -11.06 -10.78
C HIS A 103 -17.45 -12.46 -10.15
N VAL A 104 -17.56 -13.53 -10.96
CA VAL A 104 -17.66 -14.91 -10.48
C VAL A 104 -16.29 -15.58 -10.51
N ARG A 105 -15.87 -16.11 -9.37
CA ARG A 105 -14.61 -16.83 -9.20
C ARG A 105 -14.81 -18.31 -9.47
N ALA A 106 -13.98 -18.90 -10.34
CA ALA A 106 -13.93 -20.34 -10.61
C ALA A 106 -12.59 -20.91 -10.12
N GLY A 107 -12.59 -21.61 -8.99
CA GLY A 107 -11.45 -22.37 -8.49
C GLY A 107 -10.38 -21.58 -7.72
N GLU A 108 -9.18 -22.18 -7.61
CA GLU A 108 -8.03 -21.54 -6.94
C GLU A 108 -7.43 -20.42 -7.81
N VAL A 109 -7.11 -19.30 -7.17
CA VAL A 109 -6.57 -18.11 -7.83
C VAL A 109 -5.19 -17.82 -7.25
N GLY A 110 -4.21 -17.61 -8.14
CA GLY A 110 -2.87 -17.19 -7.73
C GLY A 110 -2.85 -15.77 -7.16
N PHE A 111 -1.81 -15.45 -6.38
CA PHE A 111 -1.67 -14.13 -5.72
C PHE A 111 -1.75 -12.95 -6.71
N PHE A 112 -1.09 -13.05 -7.87
CA PHE A 112 -1.09 -11.98 -8.87
C PHE A 112 -2.46 -11.82 -9.52
N ASP A 113 -3.12 -12.92 -9.87
CA ASP A 113 -4.50 -12.92 -10.40
C ASP A 113 -5.49 -12.35 -9.38
N ALA A 114 -5.29 -12.69 -8.09
CA ALA A 114 -6.09 -12.17 -6.99
C ALA A 114 -5.94 -10.65 -6.84
N MET A 115 -4.73 -10.12 -6.97
CA MET A 115 -4.48 -8.67 -6.94
C MET A 115 -5.04 -7.96 -8.16
N GLU A 116 -5.02 -8.59 -9.33
CA GLU A 116 -5.51 -8.01 -10.57
C GLU A 116 -7.03 -7.99 -10.65
N ARG A 117 -7.70 -9.06 -10.20
CA ARG A 117 -9.16 -9.26 -10.31
C ARG A 117 -9.93 -8.91 -9.06
N GLY A 118 -9.24 -8.72 -7.93
CA GLY A 118 -9.89 -8.40 -6.65
C GLY A 118 -10.69 -7.11 -6.71
N VAL A 119 -11.99 -7.21 -6.39
CA VAL A 119 -12.89 -6.05 -6.36
C VAL A 119 -12.92 -5.48 -4.95
N SER A 120 -12.43 -4.25 -4.82
CA SER A 120 -12.40 -3.52 -3.55
C SER A 120 -13.58 -2.55 -3.44
N PRO A 121 -14.08 -2.27 -2.24
CA PRO A 121 -15.09 -1.22 -2.05
C PRO A 121 -14.61 0.13 -2.59
N ARG A 122 -15.43 0.84 -3.36
CA ARG A 122 -15.06 2.11 -4.01
C ARG A 122 -14.50 3.16 -3.03
N TRP A 123 -15.02 3.22 -1.82
CA TRP A 123 -14.54 4.16 -0.80
C TRP A 123 -13.08 3.91 -0.40
N LEU A 124 -12.60 2.65 -0.47
CA LEU A 124 -11.22 2.30 -0.14
C LEU A 124 -10.21 2.97 -1.08
N HIS A 125 -10.57 3.13 -2.34
CA HIS A 125 -9.73 3.81 -3.33
C HIS A 125 -9.45 5.28 -2.97
N PHE A 126 -10.36 5.93 -2.27
CA PHE A 126 -10.16 7.30 -1.79
C PHE A 126 -9.46 7.37 -0.44
N VAL A 127 -9.75 6.43 0.45
CA VAL A 127 -9.19 6.41 1.80
C VAL A 127 -7.73 5.94 1.79
N ASN A 128 -7.40 4.95 0.99
CA ASN A 128 -6.06 4.32 0.98
C ASN A 128 -4.92 5.30 0.61
N PRO A 129 -5.02 6.17 -0.40
CA PRO A 129 -4.01 7.19 -0.68
C PRO A 129 -3.75 8.13 0.49
N VAL A 130 -4.81 8.58 1.14
CA VAL A 130 -4.70 9.48 2.30
C VAL A 130 -4.05 8.77 3.49
N LEU A 131 -4.45 7.52 3.73
CA LEU A 131 -3.94 6.71 4.82
C LEU A 131 -2.44 6.38 4.66
N THR A 132 -2.03 6.00 3.45
CA THR A 132 -0.62 5.70 3.16
C THR A 132 0.25 6.96 3.25
N ALA A 133 -0.23 8.09 2.75
CA ALA A 133 0.47 9.36 2.90
C ALA A 133 0.58 9.79 4.38
N ALA A 134 -0.49 9.62 5.15
CA ALA A 134 -0.48 9.89 6.60
C ALA A 134 0.50 8.97 7.33
N GLY A 135 0.56 7.68 6.99
CA GLY A 135 1.54 6.73 7.51
C GLY A 135 2.98 7.17 7.22
N ALA A 136 3.28 7.51 5.96
CA ALA A 136 4.60 7.98 5.55
C ALA A 136 5.01 9.27 6.31
N LEU A 137 4.07 10.21 6.47
CA LEU A 137 4.32 11.45 7.20
C LEU A 137 4.53 11.19 8.70
N ALA A 138 3.75 10.28 9.29
CA ALA A 138 3.90 9.88 10.69
C ALA A 138 5.28 9.23 10.93
N GLY A 139 5.72 8.32 10.06
CA GLY A 139 7.04 7.71 10.12
C GLY A 139 8.18 8.73 10.05
N ALA A 140 8.08 9.70 9.13
CA ALA A 140 9.06 10.79 9.04
C ALA A 140 9.09 11.65 10.31
N ARG A 141 7.94 11.92 10.95
CA ARG A 141 7.85 12.66 12.22
C ARG A 141 8.47 11.90 13.39
N MET A 142 8.26 10.56 13.45
CA MET A 142 8.87 9.73 14.50
C MET A 142 10.39 9.84 14.48
N LYS A 143 11.01 9.79 13.28
CA LYS A 143 12.45 9.94 13.15
C LYS A 143 12.95 11.32 13.59
N ARG A 144 12.20 12.37 13.33
CA ARG A 144 12.53 13.73 13.78
C ARG A 144 12.57 13.80 15.31
N ARG A 145 11.57 13.21 16.01
CA ARG A 145 11.51 13.23 17.48
C ARG A 145 12.62 12.45 18.15
N GLY A 146 13.04 11.34 17.55
CA GLY A 146 14.13 10.51 18.09
C GLY A 146 15.53 11.15 17.95
N ASN A 147 15.66 12.29 17.26
CA ASN A 147 16.92 13.03 17.10
C ASN A 147 16.93 14.36 17.87
N ALA A 148 15.87 14.70 18.59
CA ALA A 148 15.76 15.86 19.47
C ALA A 148 16.05 15.47 20.91
#